data_5ecc3f724d1add373887df53925e3f88
#
_entry.id   5ecc3f724d1add373887df53925e3f88
#
_cell.length_a   1.000
_cell.length_b   1.000
_cell.length_c   1.000
_cell.angle_alpha   90.00
_cell.angle_beta   90.00
_cell.angle_gamma   90.00
#
_symmetry.space_group_name_H-M   'P 1'
#
loop_
_entity.id
_entity.type
_entity.pdbx_description
1 polymer ?
#
loop_
_entity_poly.entity_id
_entity_poly.type
_entity_poly.pdbx_seq_one_letter_code
_entity_poly.pdbx_strand_id
1 'polypeptide(L)'
;MTKAILGIIGGSGVYDLPGLENVREEAITSPWGEPSAPVRRGTIAGLPVVFMPRHDKGHRLSPSDINYRANIDVLKRAGVTDLISLSACGSFKEELPPGTFVLVDQFVDRTYKRESSFFGKGCVAHVSMAHPVSPRLRIHLAAAAEAEGIVIARGGTYLCMEGPQFSSYAESMTYKNLGYSVIGMTNMP
;
A
#
# COMPACT_ATOMS: atom_id res chain seq x y z
N MET A 1 17.10 15.10 -16.11
CA MET A 1 16.76 14.07 -15.10
C MET A 1 15.35 14.33 -14.62
N THR A 2 14.46 13.35 -14.71
CA THR A 2 13.10 13.49 -14.19
C THR A 2 13.19 13.63 -12.68
N LYS A 3 12.58 14.66 -12.11
CA LYS A 3 12.58 14.88 -10.68
C LYS A 3 11.75 13.76 -10.02
N ALA A 4 12.28 13.09 -9.00
CA ALA A 4 11.56 12.05 -8.28
C ALA A 4 10.30 12.65 -7.59
N ILE A 5 9.18 11.95 -7.70
CA ILE A 5 7.92 12.27 -7.01
C ILE A 5 7.52 11.07 -6.18
N LEU A 6 7.42 11.29 -4.86
CA LEU A 6 7.03 10.25 -3.92
C LEU A 6 5.51 10.17 -3.83
N GLY A 7 4.96 9.01 -4.15
CA GLY A 7 3.57 8.68 -3.89
C GLY A 7 3.40 8.01 -2.53
N ILE A 8 2.35 8.37 -1.80
CA ILE A 8 1.97 7.73 -0.55
C ILE A 8 0.49 7.36 -0.60
N ILE A 9 0.18 6.08 -0.42
CA ILE A 9 -1.19 5.62 -0.21
C ILE A 9 -1.40 5.38 1.27
N GLY A 10 -2.30 6.17 1.88
CA GLY A 10 -2.69 6.03 3.27
C GLY A 10 -3.72 4.93 3.47
N GLY A 11 -3.48 4.01 4.41
CA GLY A 11 -4.47 3.05 4.89
C GLY A 11 -5.36 3.60 5.99
N SER A 12 -6.01 2.69 6.75
CA SER A 12 -6.86 3.05 7.88
C SER A 12 -6.11 3.90 8.91
N GLY A 13 -6.70 5.02 9.30
CA GLY A 13 -6.09 5.99 10.22
C GLY A 13 -5.18 7.04 9.57
N VAL A 14 -4.83 6.89 8.29
CA VAL A 14 -3.98 7.85 7.55
C VAL A 14 -4.81 8.51 6.45
N TYR A 15 -5.62 9.49 6.83
CA TYR A 15 -6.49 10.25 5.91
C TYR A 15 -5.90 11.58 5.48
N ASP A 16 -4.94 12.06 6.23
CA ASP A 16 -4.12 13.24 5.95
C ASP A 16 -2.66 12.89 6.18
N LEU A 17 -1.76 13.58 5.50
CA LEU A 17 -0.33 13.38 5.64
C LEU A 17 0.26 14.56 6.43
N PRO A 18 0.68 14.36 7.69
CA PRO A 18 1.31 15.41 8.49
C PRO A 18 2.55 15.96 7.78
N GLY A 19 2.74 17.27 7.87
CA GLY A 19 3.89 17.95 7.27
C GLY A 19 3.79 18.16 5.75
N LEU A 20 2.67 17.81 5.12
CA LEU A 20 2.46 18.12 3.72
C LEU A 20 2.12 19.61 3.56
N GLU A 21 3.00 20.35 2.91
CA GLU A 21 2.89 21.78 2.64
C GLU A 21 2.42 22.07 1.21
N ASN A 22 1.87 23.28 0.98
CA ASN A 22 1.42 23.75 -0.33
C ASN A 22 0.41 22.81 -0.99
N VAL A 23 -0.51 22.25 -0.20
CA VAL A 23 -1.43 21.21 -0.62
C VAL A 23 -2.40 21.71 -1.68
N ARG A 24 -2.52 20.91 -2.75
CA ARG A 24 -3.53 21.08 -3.81
C ARG A 24 -4.22 19.76 -4.05
N GLU A 25 -5.54 19.77 -4.08
CA GLU A 25 -6.31 18.60 -4.54
C GLU A 25 -6.39 18.61 -6.07
N GLU A 26 -6.23 17.45 -6.68
CA GLU A 26 -6.30 17.26 -8.13
C GLU A 26 -7.13 16.01 -8.43
N ALA A 27 -8.23 16.20 -9.16
CA ALA A 27 -9.01 15.10 -9.70
C ALA A 27 -8.39 14.64 -11.03
N ILE A 28 -7.97 13.40 -11.08
CA ILE A 28 -7.36 12.77 -12.26
C ILE A 28 -8.28 11.62 -12.67
N THR A 29 -8.70 11.62 -13.92
CA THR A 29 -9.52 10.57 -14.50
C THR A 29 -8.67 9.35 -14.87
N SER A 30 -9.27 8.17 -14.74
CA SER A 30 -8.65 6.91 -15.11
C SER A 30 -9.58 6.11 -16.04
N PRO A 31 -9.05 5.42 -17.07
CA PRO A 31 -9.84 4.52 -17.88
C PRO A 31 -10.31 3.26 -17.11
N TRP A 32 -9.77 3.06 -15.91
CA TRP A 32 -10.13 1.95 -15.02
C TRP A 32 -11.29 2.28 -14.07
N GLY A 33 -11.90 3.45 -14.20
CA GLY A 33 -13.00 3.94 -13.38
C GLY A 33 -12.54 4.95 -12.32
N GLU A 34 -13.38 5.18 -11.32
CA GLU A 34 -13.15 6.18 -10.28
C GLU A 34 -12.08 5.69 -9.28
N PRO A 35 -11.08 6.53 -8.95
CA PRO A 35 -10.16 6.27 -7.85
C PRO A 35 -10.85 6.46 -6.49
N SER A 36 -10.22 6.02 -5.43
CA SER A 36 -10.75 6.16 -4.05
C SER A 36 -10.97 7.61 -3.65
N ALA A 37 -10.12 8.53 -4.10
CA ALA A 37 -10.21 9.96 -3.81
C ALA A 37 -9.39 10.77 -4.84
N PRO A 38 -9.60 12.09 -4.95
CA PRO A 38 -8.67 12.99 -5.59
C PRO A 38 -7.28 12.88 -4.93
N VAL A 39 -6.22 13.01 -5.73
CA VAL A 39 -4.86 13.06 -5.18
C VAL A 39 -4.57 14.42 -4.56
N ARG A 40 -3.78 14.44 -3.51
CA ARG A 40 -3.27 15.65 -2.89
C ARG A 40 -1.78 15.79 -3.20
N ARG A 41 -1.44 16.86 -3.88
CA ARG A 41 -0.05 17.21 -4.16
C ARG A 41 0.45 18.23 -3.17
N GLY A 42 1.70 18.10 -2.79
CA GLY A 42 2.38 19.06 -1.92
C GLY A 42 3.87 18.79 -1.84
N THR A 43 4.49 19.30 -0.81
CA THR A 43 5.92 19.05 -0.54
C THR A 43 6.11 18.67 0.92
N ILE A 44 7.05 17.78 1.19
CA ILE A 44 7.57 17.49 2.54
C ILE A 44 9.07 17.73 2.48
N ALA A 45 9.57 18.66 3.29
CA ALA A 45 10.98 19.09 3.29
C ALA A 45 11.49 19.37 1.86
N GLY A 46 10.68 20.03 1.04
CA GLY A 46 11.00 20.35 -0.35
C GLY A 46 10.91 19.17 -1.35
N LEU A 47 10.66 17.96 -0.89
CA LEU A 47 10.43 16.80 -1.78
C LEU A 47 8.98 16.83 -2.29
N PRO A 48 8.75 16.75 -3.61
CA PRO A 48 7.39 16.61 -4.15
C PRO A 48 6.73 15.31 -3.70
N VAL A 49 5.53 15.42 -3.14
CA VAL A 49 4.74 14.28 -2.65
C VAL A 49 3.34 14.31 -3.25
N VAL A 50 2.83 13.14 -3.57
CA VAL A 50 1.45 12.89 -3.97
C VAL A 50 0.84 11.91 -2.98
N PHE A 51 -0.21 12.32 -2.30
CA PHE A 51 -0.91 11.51 -1.30
C PHE A 51 -2.30 11.13 -1.77
N MET A 52 -2.74 9.91 -1.42
CA MET A 52 -4.09 9.41 -1.64
C MET A 52 -4.57 8.59 -0.43
N PRO A 53 -5.74 8.91 0.17
CA PRO A 53 -6.37 8.04 1.16
C PRO A 53 -7.05 6.87 0.45
N ARG A 54 -6.64 5.63 0.75
CA ARG A 54 -7.12 4.42 0.06
C ARG A 54 -8.61 4.16 0.24
N HIS A 55 -9.15 4.44 1.42
CA HIS A 55 -10.54 4.19 1.77
C HIS A 55 -11.46 5.41 1.64
N ASP A 56 -10.98 6.48 0.97
CA ASP A 56 -11.62 7.79 0.95
C ASP A 56 -11.72 8.44 2.36
N LYS A 57 -12.17 9.70 2.40
CA LYS A 57 -12.47 10.38 3.68
C LYS A 57 -13.62 9.69 4.39
N GLY A 58 -13.44 9.39 5.68
CA GLY A 58 -14.48 8.74 6.50
C GLY A 58 -14.60 7.23 6.31
N HIS A 59 -13.60 6.59 5.68
CA HIS A 59 -13.55 5.12 5.53
C HIS A 59 -14.78 4.53 4.84
N ARG A 60 -15.20 5.14 3.74
CA ARG A 60 -16.46 4.79 3.05
C ARG A 60 -16.34 3.57 2.13
N LEU A 61 -15.13 3.22 1.70
CA LEU A 61 -14.89 2.09 0.83
C LEU A 61 -14.45 0.87 1.65
N SER A 62 -15.16 -0.25 1.48
CA SER A 62 -14.68 -1.52 2.02
C SER A 62 -13.44 -1.99 1.27
N PRO A 63 -12.67 -2.95 1.81
CA PRO A 63 -11.47 -3.45 1.14
C PRO A 63 -11.68 -3.90 -0.30
N SER A 64 -12.83 -4.50 -0.61
CA SER A 64 -13.11 -5.03 -1.96
C SER A 64 -13.83 -4.03 -2.87
N ASP A 65 -14.30 -2.88 -2.34
CA ASP A 65 -14.87 -1.78 -3.13
C ASP A 65 -13.80 -0.81 -3.64
N ILE A 66 -12.58 -0.92 -3.13
CA ILE A 66 -11.46 -0.08 -3.58
C ILE A 66 -11.11 -0.43 -5.03
N ASN A 67 -11.07 0.58 -5.89
CA ASN A 67 -10.58 0.43 -7.25
C ASN A 67 -9.06 0.56 -7.30
N TYR A 68 -8.36 -0.54 -7.04
CA TYR A 68 -6.90 -0.58 -6.98
C TYR A 68 -6.24 -0.15 -8.29
N ARG A 69 -6.81 -0.57 -9.45
CA ARG A 69 -6.29 -0.20 -10.77
C ARG A 69 -6.39 1.30 -11.01
N ALA A 70 -7.54 1.91 -10.74
CA ALA A 70 -7.71 3.35 -10.88
C ALA A 70 -6.76 4.12 -9.94
N ASN A 71 -6.60 3.67 -8.70
CA ASN A 71 -5.69 4.30 -7.74
C ASN A 71 -4.23 4.32 -8.24
N ILE A 72 -3.73 3.20 -8.74
CA ILE A 72 -2.37 3.12 -9.29
C ILE A 72 -2.23 3.94 -10.56
N ASP A 73 -3.23 3.88 -11.46
CA ASP A 73 -3.20 4.65 -12.72
C ASP A 73 -3.17 6.16 -12.46
N VAL A 74 -4.00 6.68 -11.56
CA VAL A 74 -4.01 8.12 -11.27
C VAL A 74 -2.71 8.57 -10.59
N LEU A 75 -2.12 7.76 -9.72
CA LEU A 75 -0.82 8.08 -9.14
C LEU A 75 0.27 8.13 -10.20
N LYS A 76 0.26 7.18 -11.14
CA LYS A 76 1.18 7.18 -12.28
C LYS A 76 0.98 8.41 -13.16
N ARG A 77 -0.27 8.78 -13.49
CA ARG A 77 -0.62 10.01 -14.24
C ARG A 77 -0.23 11.27 -13.48
N ALA A 78 -0.29 11.23 -12.16
CA ALA A 78 0.23 12.28 -11.29
C ALA A 78 1.77 12.41 -11.34
N GLY A 79 2.47 11.52 -12.03
CA GLY A 79 3.93 11.56 -12.20
C GLY A 79 4.69 10.86 -11.07
N VAL A 80 4.03 10.08 -10.21
CA VAL A 80 4.68 9.31 -9.15
C VAL A 80 5.70 8.34 -9.74
N THR A 81 6.91 8.38 -9.21
CA THR A 81 8.02 7.51 -9.59
C THR A 81 8.29 6.41 -8.56
N ASP A 82 7.99 6.70 -7.32
CA ASP A 82 8.22 5.83 -6.17
C ASP A 82 6.98 5.84 -5.28
N LEU A 83 6.50 4.66 -4.89
CA LEU A 83 5.25 4.52 -4.14
C LEU A 83 5.49 3.83 -2.81
N ILE A 84 4.99 4.43 -1.73
CA ILE A 84 4.90 3.83 -0.40
C ILE A 84 3.43 3.59 -0.09
N SER A 85 3.09 2.35 0.28
CA SER A 85 1.76 1.99 0.73
C SER A 85 1.79 1.68 2.23
N LEU A 86 0.98 2.41 2.98
CA LEU A 86 0.84 2.24 4.44
C LEU A 86 -0.43 1.45 4.73
N SER A 87 -0.33 0.47 5.61
CA SER A 87 -1.47 -0.34 6.02
C SER A 87 -1.34 -0.78 7.47
N ALA A 88 -2.39 -0.57 8.26
CA ALA A 88 -2.52 -1.25 9.54
C ALA A 88 -2.67 -2.75 9.28
N CYS A 89 -2.01 -3.58 10.07
CA CYS A 89 -2.02 -5.03 9.92
C CYS A 89 -1.99 -5.74 11.27
N GLY A 90 -2.47 -6.99 11.29
CA GLY A 90 -2.26 -7.91 12.39
C GLY A 90 -0.93 -8.62 12.26
N SER A 91 -0.42 -9.16 13.35
CA SER A 91 0.82 -9.94 13.40
C SER A 91 0.55 -11.39 13.74
N PHE A 92 1.27 -12.30 13.07
CA PHE A 92 1.33 -13.72 13.43
C PHE A 92 2.56 -14.06 14.28
N LYS A 93 3.42 -13.07 14.55
CA LYS A 93 4.70 -13.26 15.22
C LYS A 93 4.76 -12.45 16.51
N GLU A 94 5.21 -13.09 17.58
CA GLU A 94 5.34 -12.45 18.90
C GLU A 94 6.42 -11.36 18.91
N GLU A 95 7.47 -11.54 18.10
CA GLU A 95 8.55 -10.57 17.92
C GLU A 95 8.11 -9.31 17.14
N LEU A 96 6.88 -9.26 16.64
CA LEU A 96 6.26 -8.11 15.98
C LEU A 96 5.07 -7.60 16.78
N PRO A 97 5.29 -7.02 17.97
CA PRO A 97 4.21 -6.49 18.81
C PRO A 97 3.55 -5.27 18.17
N PRO A 98 2.34 -4.86 18.66
CA PRO A 98 1.69 -3.63 18.23
C PRO A 98 2.62 -2.42 18.29
N GLY A 99 2.56 -1.56 17.27
CA GLY A 99 3.45 -0.41 17.13
C GLY A 99 4.74 -0.67 16.36
N THR A 100 5.02 -1.94 16.00
CA THR A 100 6.17 -2.28 15.16
C THR A 100 5.88 -1.97 13.69
N PHE A 101 6.78 -1.24 13.04
CA PHE A 101 6.76 -1.10 11.58
C PHE A 101 7.44 -2.29 10.92
N VAL A 102 6.80 -2.84 9.89
CA VAL A 102 7.35 -3.98 9.14
C VAL A 102 7.59 -3.58 7.69
N LEU A 103 8.83 -3.59 7.26
CA LEU A 103 9.21 -3.40 5.85
C LEU A 103 9.11 -4.73 5.12
N VAL A 104 7.89 -5.10 4.73
CA VAL A 104 7.62 -6.36 4.03
C VAL A 104 8.41 -6.47 2.72
N ASP A 105 8.75 -7.69 2.32
CA ASP A 105 9.45 -7.99 1.07
C ASP A 105 8.72 -8.99 0.19
N GLN A 106 7.71 -9.65 0.75
CA GLN A 106 6.88 -10.60 0.05
C GLN A 106 5.41 -10.42 0.41
N PHE A 107 4.53 -10.89 -0.46
CA PHE A 107 3.12 -11.01 -0.12
C PHE A 107 2.51 -12.30 -0.67
N VAL A 108 1.39 -12.67 -0.07
CA VAL A 108 0.50 -13.73 -0.57
C VAL A 108 -0.88 -13.12 -0.70
N ASP A 109 -1.42 -13.15 -1.91
CA ASP A 109 -2.76 -12.68 -2.21
C ASP A 109 -3.78 -13.82 -2.03
N ARG A 110 -4.73 -13.62 -1.12
CA ARG A 110 -5.89 -14.49 -0.88
C ARG A 110 -7.20 -13.79 -1.20
N THR A 111 -7.15 -12.72 -1.94
CA THR A 111 -8.35 -12.04 -2.41
C THR A 111 -8.95 -12.77 -3.63
N TYR A 112 -10.26 -12.65 -3.82
CA TYR A 112 -10.96 -13.40 -4.89
C TYR A 112 -12.07 -12.60 -5.59
N LYS A 113 -12.34 -11.37 -5.13
CA LYS A 113 -13.35 -10.47 -5.73
C LYS A 113 -12.73 -9.30 -6.48
N ARG A 114 -11.40 -9.15 -6.42
CA ARG A 114 -10.70 -7.96 -6.89
C ARG A 114 -10.14 -8.16 -8.28
N GLU A 115 -10.19 -7.10 -9.07
CA GLU A 115 -9.50 -7.03 -10.34
C GLU A 115 -7.99 -6.88 -10.10
N SER A 116 -7.22 -7.89 -10.45
CA SER A 116 -5.77 -7.97 -10.14
C SER A 116 -4.88 -7.71 -11.35
N SER A 117 -5.43 -7.34 -12.52
CA SER A 117 -4.65 -7.14 -13.73
C SER A 117 -5.09 -5.90 -14.51
N PHE A 118 -4.11 -5.15 -15.04
CA PHE A 118 -4.31 -4.13 -16.06
C PHE A 118 -4.47 -4.71 -17.46
N PHE A 119 -4.16 -5.99 -17.64
CA PHE A 119 -4.23 -6.70 -18.90
C PHE A 119 -5.46 -7.60 -18.94
N GLY A 120 -5.99 -7.83 -20.13
CA GLY A 120 -7.20 -8.62 -20.28
C GLY A 120 -7.35 -9.19 -21.69
N LYS A 121 -8.60 -9.45 -22.08
CA LYS A 121 -8.92 -9.99 -23.40
C LYS A 121 -8.35 -9.08 -24.50
N GLY A 122 -7.57 -9.66 -25.40
CA GLY A 122 -6.90 -8.94 -26.49
C GLY A 122 -5.47 -8.48 -26.20
N CYS A 123 -5.08 -8.41 -24.95
CA CYS A 123 -3.70 -8.09 -24.55
C CYS A 123 -3.36 -8.83 -23.24
N VAL A 124 -2.55 -9.86 -23.33
CA VAL A 124 -2.12 -10.65 -22.17
C VAL A 124 -0.66 -10.38 -21.87
N ALA A 125 -0.34 -10.16 -20.59
CA ALA A 125 1.03 -10.04 -20.13
C ALA A 125 1.25 -10.86 -18.86
N HIS A 126 2.41 -11.51 -18.77
CA HIS A 126 2.88 -12.22 -17.59
C HIS A 126 4.05 -11.44 -17.00
N VAL A 127 3.82 -10.77 -15.88
CA VAL A 127 4.87 -10.01 -15.19
C VAL A 127 5.51 -10.87 -14.12
N SER A 128 6.84 -10.71 -13.93
CA SER A 128 7.54 -11.40 -12.87
C SER A 128 7.19 -10.79 -11.51
N MET A 129 6.75 -11.62 -10.56
CA MET A 129 6.38 -11.22 -9.20
C MET A 129 7.24 -11.92 -8.13
N ALA A 130 8.39 -12.48 -8.51
CA ALA A 130 9.30 -13.15 -7.56
C ALA A 130 9.81 -12.18 -6.49
N HIS A 131 10.01 -10.92 -6.84
CA HIS A 131 10.43 -9.85 -5.93
C HIS A 131 9.48 -8.65 -6.07
N PRO A 132 8.30 -8.70 -5.41
CA PRO A 132 7.23 -7.73 -5.66
C PRO A 132 7.45 -6.36 -5.02
N VAL A 133 8.34 -6.26 -4.04
CA VAL A 133 8.61 -5.04 -3.29
C VAL A 133 10.00 -4.50 -3.63
N SER A 134 10.09 -3.19 -3.86
CA SER A 134 11.35 -2.54 -4.26
C SER A 134 12.44 -2.67 -3.17
N PRO A 135 13.56 -3.37 -3.44
CA PRO A 135 14.66 -3.44 -2.49
C PRO A 135 15.29 -2.07 -2.23
N ARG A 136 15.37 -1.22 -3.26
CA ARG A 136 15.92 0.13 -3.16
C ARG A 136 15.11 0.98 -2.17
N LEU A 137 13.78 1.02 -2.29
CA LEU A 137 12.94 1.79 -1.37
C LEU A 137 13.02 1.25 0.06
N ARG A 138 13.08 -0.07 0.23
CA ARG A 138 13.23 -0.69 1.56
C ARG A 138 14.54 -0.27 2.24
N ILE A 139 15.64 -0.17 1.51
CA ILE A 139 16.93 0.32 2.05
C ILE A 139 16.78 1.77 2.52
N HIS A 140 16.17 2.64 1.72
CA HIS A 140 15.97 4.04 2.10
C HIS A 140 15.04 4.19 3.31
N LEU A 141 13.94 3.43 3.36
CA LEU A 141 13.01 3.44 4.49
C LEU A 141 13.68 2.92 5.77
N ALA A 142 14.50 1.88 5.66
CA ALA A 142 15.24 1.35 6.80
C ALA A 142 16.24 2.36 7.36
N ALA A 143 16.99 3.03 6.49
CA ALA A 143 17.93 4.07 6.90
C ALA A 143 17.23 5.28 7.53
N ALA A 144 16.09 5.69 6.97
CA ALA A 144 15.29 6.78 7.53
C ALA A 144 14.74 6.42 8.93
N ALA A 145 14.21 5.21 9.10
CA ALA A 145 13.73 4.75 10.40
C ALA A 145 14.84 4.71 11.45
N GLU A 146 16.03 4.25 11.07
CA GLU A 146 17.20 4.21 11.95
C GLU A 146 17.63 5.64 12.37
N ALA A 147 17.63 6.59 11.42
CA ALA A 147 17.96 7.98 11.71
C ALA A 147 16.96 8.65 12.66
N GLU A 148 15.69 8.26 12.62
CA GLU A 148 14.62 8.73 13.50
C GLU A 148 14.47 7.90 14.80
N GLY A 149 15.31 6.88 15.01
CA GLY A 149 15.22 6.00 16.17
C GLY A 149 13.97 5.11 16.19
N ILE A 150 13.35 4.87 15.04
CA ILE A 150 12.15 4.05 14.89
C ILE A 150 12.54 2.58 14.74
N VAL A 151 12.03 1.74 15.64
CA VAL A 151 12.24 0.30 15.56
C VAL A 151 11.43 -0.29 14.42
N ILE A 152 12.10 -1.00 13.53
CA ILE A 152 11.48 -1.67 12.38
C ILE A 152 11.89 -3.13 12.28
N ALA A 153 10.99 -3.96 11.79
CA ALA A 153 11.32 -5.29 11.29
C ALA A 153 11.65 -5.23 9.78
N ARG A 154 12.76 -5.85 9.38
CA ARG A 154 13.23 -5.87 8.00
C ARG A 154 12.88 -7.20 7.34
N GLY A 155 11.94 -7.17 6.41
CA GLY A 155 11.42 -8.34 5.71
C GLY A 155 10.16 -8.90 6.36
N GLY A 156 9.59 -9.86 5.69
CA GLY A 156 8.39 -10.58 6.11
C GLY A 156 7.33 -10.66 5.04
N THR A 157 6.54 -11.72 5.10
CA THR A 157 5.45 -11.96 4.16
C THR A 157 4.15 -11.34 4.66
N TYR A 158 3.60 -10.43 3.87
CA TYR A 158 2.25 -9.87 4.08
C TYR A 158 1.21 -10.78 3.45
N LEU A 159 0.26 -11.27 4.24
CA LEU A 159 -0.94 -11.94 3.72
C LEU A 159 -2.03 -10.90 3.48
N CYS A 160 -2.54 -10.83 2.26
CA CYS A 160 -3.73 -10.06 1.92
C CYS A 160 -4.96 -10.97 1.92
N MET A 161 -5.85 -10.77 2.87
CA MET A 161 -7.16 -11.44 2.89
C MET A 161 -8.24 -10.54 2.28
N GLU A 162 -9.35 -11.14 1.85
CA GLU A 162 -10.45 -10.39 1.20
C GLU A 162 -11.07 -9.35 2.14
N GLY A 163 -11.39 -9.72 3.36
CA GLY A 163 -12.25 -8.92 4.23
C GLY A 163 -13.73 -8.89 3.76
N PRO A 164 -14.57 -8.01 4.33
CA PRO A 164 -14.28 -7.04 5.40
C PRO A 164 -14.18 -7.66 6.80
N GLN A 165 -14.55 -8.91 6.98
CA GLN A 165 -14.39 -9.61 8.26
C GLN A 165 -12.92 -9.97 8.50
N PHE A 166 -12.52 -10.04 9.77
CA PHE A 166 -11.23 -10.62 10.14
C PHE A 166 -11.25 -12.14 9.97
N SER A 167 -10.05 -12.74 9.85
CA SER A 167 -9.89 -14.18 9.81
C SER A 167 -10.39 -14.84 11.08
N SER A 168 -11.02 -16.01 10.94
CA SER A 168 -11.32 -16.87 12.09
C SER A 168 -10.02 -17.34 12.78
N TYR A 169 -10.13 -17.86 13.98
CA TYR A 169 -8.97 -18.41 14.69
C TYR A 169 -8.31 -19.55 13.88
N ALA A 170 -9.10 -20.42 13.27
CA ALA A 170 -8.60 -21.53 12.47
C ALA A 170 -7.85 -21.06 11.21
N GLU A 171 -8.38 -20.05 10.51
CA GLU A 171 -7.68 -19.41 9.38
C GLU A 171 -6.38 -18.77 9.84
N SER A 172 -6.40 -18.01 10.93
CA SER A 172 -5.22 -17.37 11.50
C SER A 172 -4.14 -18.38 11.88
N MET A 173 -4.51 -19.51 12.48
CA MET A 173 -3.58 -20.58 12.80
C MET A 173 -3.01 -21.24 11.55
N THR A 174 -3.82 -21.40 10.51
CA THR A 174 -3.34 -21.89 9.20
C THR A 174 -2.30 -20.95 8.61
N TYR A 175 -2.57 -19.65 8.61
CA TYR A 175 -1.67 -18.63 8.08
C TYR A 175 -0.36 -18.54 8.89
N LYS A 176 -0.46 -18.61 10.21
CA LYS A 176 0.72 -18.66 11.11
C LYS A 176 1.58 -19.87 10.81
N ASN A 177 0.98 -21.05 10.64
CA ASN A 177 1.70 -22.29 10.34
C ASN A 177 2.36 -22.30 8.96
N LEU A 178 1.81 -21.54 8.00
CA LEU A 178 2.44 -21.30 6.68
C LEU A 178 3.61 -20.32 6.75
N GLY A 179 3.89 -19.73 7.90
CA GLY A 179 5.04 -18.85 8.13
C GLY A 179 4.84 -17.39 7.73
N TYR A 180 3.60 -16.96 7.49
CA TYR A 180 3.34 -15.55 7.18
C TYR A 180 3.63 -14.66 8.40
N SER A 181 4.04 -13.43 8.12
CA SER A 181 4.48 -12.51 9.18
C SER A 181 3.36 -11.60 9.66
N VAL A 182 2.65 -10.99 8.73
CA VAL A 182 1.59 -10.02 9.00
C VAL A 182 0.40 -10.24 8.08
N ILE A 183 -0.79 -9.76 8.49
CA ILE A 183 -2.04 -9.89 7.75
C ILE A 183 -2.76 -8.56 7.67
N GLY A 184 -3.29 -8.27 6.50
CA GLY A 184 -4.18 -7.13 6.26
C GLY A 184 -5.11 -7.39 5.08
N MET A 185 -5.79 -6.35 4.61
CA MET A 185 -6.84 -6.50 3.60
C MET A 185 -6.61 -5.67 2.34
N THR A 186 -5.70 -4.69 2.36
CA THR A 186 -5.73 -3.62 1.36
C THR A 186 -4.38 -3.19 0.80
N ASN A 187 -3.29 -3.82 1.20
CA ASN A 187 -1.97 -3.45 0.69
C ASN A 187 -1.65 -4.10 -0.66
N MET A 188 -2.47 -5.05 -1.08
CA MET A 188 -2.44 -5.80 -2.34
C MET A 188 -3.89 -6.01 -2.82
N PRO A 189 -4.17 -6.35 -4.02
CA PRO A 189 -3.33 -6.78 -5.12
C PRO A 189 -2.48 -5.68 -5.73
#